data_ae6ea7dbe34b4e3bf623d69b4512d138
#
_entry.id   ae6ea7dbe34b4e3bf623d69b4512d138
#
_cell.length_a   1.000
_cell.length_b   1.000
_cell.length_c   1.000
_cell.angle_alpha   90.00
_cell.angle_beta   90.00
_cell.angle_gamma   90.00
#
_symmetry.space_group_name_H-M   'P 1'
#
loop_
_entity.id
_entity.type
_entity.pdbx_description
1 polymer ?
#
loop_
_entity_poly.entity_id
_entity_poly.type
_entity_poly.pdbx_seq_one_letter_code
_entity_poly.pdbx_strand_id
1 'polypeptide(L)'
;GWNTRADGKGTRYLPGQNIKIKGNVTLYAQWQISHTTSSLIYRVTGKQTVTCYGTSNSRLGKAVIPLTIKYAGATYKVTSVWSKAFANKKKLSSVVIGHNVSAIGSQAFYNCRNLKNVTIGTGLTRIGSQAFRNVKTKCVITIKSTRLTTVSSKIDQGVKKMTVRVPKAKYSAYNRLLRKHSKTVLVKRF
;
A
#
# COMPACT_ATOMS: atom_id res chain seq x y z
N GLY A 1 13.43 -15.82 -6.35
CA GLY A 1 13.25 -17.21 -5.93
C GLY A 1 11.93 -17.79 -6.40
N TRP A 2 11.65 -18.97 -5.97
CA TRP A 2 10.48 -19.75 -6.36
C TRP A 2 9.62 -20.09 -5.14
N ASN A 3 8.34 -20.37 -5.34
CA ASN A 3 7.42 -20.77 -4.27
C ASN A 3 6.43 -21.81 -4.80
N THR A 4 6.00 -22.75 -3.96
CA THR A 4 4.99 -23.76 -4.32
C THR A 4 3.58 -23.17 -4.47
N ARG A 5 3.35 -21.91 -4.08
CA ARG A 5 2.09 -21.20 -4.24
C ARG A 5 2.29 -19.87 -4.94
N ALA A 6 1.37 -19.50 -5.81
CA ALA A 6 1.39 -18.24 -6.53
C ALA A 6 1.31 -17.01 -5.60
N ASP A 7 0.63 -17.12 -4.45
CA ASP A 7 0.50 -16.07 -3.44
C ASP A 7 1.74 -15.90 -2.55
N GLY A 8 2.78 -16.73 -2.75
CA GLY A 8 4.04 -16.68 -2.02
C GLY A 8 3.99 -17.24 -0.59
N LYS A 9 2.88 -17.86 -0.17
CA LYS A 9 2.70 -18.39 1.18
C LYS A 9 3.07 -19.89 1.32
N GLY A 10 3.44 -20.52 0.23
CA GLY A 10 3.91 -21.92 0.24
C GLY A 10 5.41 -22.02 0.56
N THR A 11 5.99 -23.20 0.26
CA THR A 11 7.42 -23.46 0.46
C THR A 11 8.25 -22.61 -0.51
N ARG A 12 9.22 -21.86 0.03
CA ARG A 12 10.13 -21.00 -0.74
C ARG A 12 11.41 -21.74 -1.09
N TYR A 13 11.84 -21.60 -2.34
CA TYR A 13 13.12 -22.07 -2.83
C TYR A 13 13.97 -20.89 -3.36
N LEU A 14 15.26 -20.92 -3.03
CA LEU A 14 16.20 -19.89 -3.45
C LEU A 14 16.81 -20.26 -4.81
N PRO A 15 17.29 -19.28 -5.59
CA PRO A 15 18.07 -19.52 -6.80
C PRO A 15 19.30 -20.40 -6.47
N GLY A 16 19.54 -21.44 -7.27
CA GLY A 16 20.66 -22.37 -7.07
C GLY A 16 20.45 -23.44 -5.97
N GLN A 17 19.32 -23.47 -5.30
CA GLN A 17 19.00 -24.50 -4.32
C GLN A 17 18.61 -25.81 -5.00
N ASN A 18 19.27 -26.91 -4.63
CA ASN A 18 18.87 -28.25 -5.07
C ASN A 18 17.60 -28.70 -4.34
N ILE A 19 16.62 -29.19 -5.10
CA ILE A 19 15.32 -29.62 -4.60
C ILE A 19 15.14 -31.10 -4.91
N LYS A 20 14.88 -31.92 -3.90
CA LYS A 20 14.43 -33.29 -4.12
C LYS A 20 12.92 -33.27 -4.37
N ILE A 21 12.52 -33.53 -5.62
CA ILE A 21 11.12 -33.57 -6.02
C ILE A 21 10.60 -35.00 -5.89
N LYS A 22 9.55 -35.19 -5.07
CA LYS A 22 8.80 -36.43 -4.96
C LYS A 22 7.41 -36.21 -5.59
N GLY A 23 7.29 -36.41 -6.90
CA GLY A 23 6.05 -36.17 -7.64
C GLY A 23 6.00 -34.82 -8.37
N ASN A 24 4.85 -34.47 -8.95
CA ASN A 24 4.67 -33.22 -9.72
C ASN A 24 4.66 -32.00 -8.80
N VAL A 25 5.53 -31.02 -9.05
CA VAL A 25 5.60 -29.77 -8.30
C VAL A 25 5.50 -28.60 -9.27
N THR A 26 4.53 -27.73 -9.04
CA THR A 26 4.44 -26.43 -9.72
C THR A 26 5.16 -25.39 -8.90
N LEU A 27 6.13 -24.71 -9.52
CA LEU A 27 6.86 -23.62 -8.89
C LEU A 27 6.48 -22.29 -9.50
N TYR A 28 6.10 -21.37 -8.67
CA TYR A 28 5.76 -19.99 -9.05
C TYR A 28 6.93 -19.06 -8.78
N ALA A 29 7.39 -18.35 -9.82
CA ALA A 29 8.46 -17.37 -9.69
C ALA A 29 8.02 -16.24 -8.75
N GLN A 30 8.82 -15.98 -7.73
CA GLN A 30 8.64 -14.88 -6.78
C GLN A 30 9.74 -13.86 -6.99
N TRP A 31 9.46 -12.86 -7.80
CA TRP A 31 10.40 -11.79 -8.10
C TRP A 31 10.21 -10.65 -7.12
N GLN A 32 11.21 -10.41 -6.30
CA GLN A 32 11.26 -9.25 -5.42
C GLN A 32 12.20 -8.23 -6.05
N ILE A 33 11.65 -7.09 -6.42
CA ILE A 33 12.40 -5.97 -6.97
C ILE A 33 12.67 -4.99 -5.83
N SER A 34 13.94 -4.75 -5.51
CA SER A 34 14.33 -3.67 -4.60
C SER A 34 14.63 -2.42 -5.41
N HIS A 35 13.84 -1.38 -5.25
CA HIS A 35 14.09 -0.10 -5.91
C HIS A 35 15.11 0.70 -5.11
N THR A 36 16.30 0.88 -5.67
CA THR A 36 17.46 1.46 -4.97
C THR A 36 17.29 2.92 -4.55
N THR A 37 16.51 3.72 -5.29
CA THR A 37 16.37 5.16 -5.05
C THR A 37 15.53 5.51 -3.81
N SER A 38 14.62 4.64 -3.39
CA SER A 38 13.69 4.89 -2.28
C SER A 38 13.68 3.81 -1.20
N SER A 39 14.56 2.82 -1.30
CA SER A 39 14.59 1.63 -0.43
C SER A 39 13.24 0.91 -0.33
N LEU A 40 12.38 1.05 -1.34
CA LEU A 40 11.10 0.36 -1.41
C LEU A 40 11.25 -0.99 -2.10
N ILE A 41 10.47 -1.94 -1.65
CA ILE A 41 10.44 -3.31 -2.13
C ILE A 41 9.17 -3.51 -2.95
N TYR A 42 9.29 -4.09 -4.12
CA TYR A 42 8.18 -4.39 -5.01
C TYR A 42 8.13 -5.89 -5.32
N ARG A 43 6.94 -6.41 -5.59
CA ARG A 43 6.72 -7.73 -6.14
C ARG A 43 5.99 -7.65 -7.46
N VAL A 44 6.43 -8.44 -8.43
CA VAL A 44 5.70 -8.63 -9.69
C VAL A 44 4.39 -9.33 -9.41
N THR A 45 3.29 -8.80 -9.95
CA THR A 45 1.92 -9.33 -9.78
C THR A 45 1.25 -9.63 -11.10
N GLY A 46 1.88 -9.29 -12.22
CA GLY A 46 1.41 -9.56 -13.58
C GLY A 46 2.46 -9.17 -14.61
N LYS A 47 2.15 -9.32 -15.89
CA LYS A 47 3.11 -9.15 -17.01
C LYS A 47 3.90 -7.84 -16.96
N GLN A 48 3.27 -6.74 -16.56
CA GLN A 48 3.91 -5.41 -16.42
C GLN A 48 3.39 -4.65 -15.19
N THR A 49 3.08 -5.38 -14.12
CA THR A 49 2.55 -4.79 -12.89
C THR A 49 3.29 -5.27 -11.67
N VAL A 50 3.41 -4.37 -10.69
CA VAL A 50 4.00 -4.65 -9.38
C VAL A 50 3.15 -4.11 -8.26
N THR A 51 3.28 -4.73 -7.10
CA THR A 51 2.75 -4.25 -5.83
C THR A 51 3.90 -3.71 -4.98
N CYS A 52 3.72 -2.55 -4.35
CA CYS A 52 4.63 -2.05 -3.32
C CYS A 52 4.48 -2.91 -2.07
N TYR A 53 5.52 -3.65 -1.72
CA TYR A 53 5.54 -4.61 -0.62
C TYR A 53 6.03 -4.00 0.69
N GLY A 54 6.58 -2.77 0.63
CA GLY A 54 7.06 -2.03 1.79
C GLY A 54 8.49 -1.58 1.67
N THR A 55 9.20 -1.60 2.78
CA THR A 55 10.61 -1.19 2.87
C THR A 55 11.36 -1.98 3.94
N SER A 56 12.61 -2.32 3.65
CA SER A 56 13.56 -2.83 4.65
C SER A 56 14.13 -1.72 5.54
N ASN A 57 14.08 -0.45 5.08
CA ASN A 57 14.61 0.67 5.81
C ASN A 57 13.73 1.02 7.03
N SER A 58 14.22 0.74 8.24
CA SER A 58 13.52 1.06 9.50
C SER A 58 13.49 2.57 9.82
N ARG A 59 14.40 3.35 9.21
CA ARG A 59 14.54 4.81 9.42
C ARG A 59 13.86 5.63 8.33
N LEU A 60 13.12 5.00 7.40
CA LEU A 60 12.45 5.70 6.31
C LEU A 60 11.53 6.79 6.84
N GLY A 61 11.86 8.05 6.58
CA GLY A 61 11.08 9.23 7.00
C GLY A 61 9.99 9.64 6.00
N LYS A 62 10.26 9.46 4.70
CA LYS A 62 9.35 9.80 3.60
C LYS A 62 9.32 8.65 2.60
N ALA A 63 8.14 8.26 2.13
CA ALA A 63 7.97 7.26 1.09
C ALA A 63 7.29 7.89 -0.13
N VAL A 64 7.87 7.65 -1.31
CA VAL A 64 7.25 7.99 -2.59
C VAL A 64 7.04 6.69 -3.36
N ILE A 65 5.80 6.30 -3.55
CA ILE A 65 5.40 5.14 -4.34
C ILE A 65 5.10 5.67 -5.75
N PRO A 66 5.97 5.44 -6.74
CA PRO A 66 5.87 6.04 -8.07
C PRO A 66 4.73 5.43 -8.89
N LEU A 67 4.45 6.03 -10.04
CA LEU A 67 3.53 5.47 -11.06
C LEU A 67 4.04 4.13 -11.60
N THR A 68 5.35 4.11 -11.88
CA THR A 68 6.05 2.98 -12.50
C THR A 68 7.42 2.82 -11.88
N ILE A 69 7.98 1.64 -12.03
CA ILE A 69 9.39 1.35 -11.77
C ILE A 69 10.02 0.73 -13.01
N LYS A 70 11.32 0.97 -13.22
CA LYS A 70 12.12 0.30 -14.25
C LYS A 70 12.94 -0.81 -13.60
N TYR A 71 12.94 -1.99 -14.18
CA TYR A 71 13.74 -3.12 -13.73
C TYR A 71 14.07 -4.03 -14.91
N ALA A 72 15.34 -4.42 -15.06
CA ALA A 72 15.84 -5.29 -16.14
C ALA A 72 15.32 -4.88 -17.54
N GLY A 73 15.43 -3.59 -17.88
CA GLY A 73 14.98 -3.03 -19.15
C GLY A 73 13.48 -2.86 -19.33
N ALA A 74 12.66 -3.40 -18.44
CA ALA A 74 11.20 -3.32 -18.53
C ALA A 74 10.62 -2.27 -17.56
N THR A 75 9.47 -1.69 -17.94
CA THR A 75 8.70 -0.75 -17.10
C THR A 75 7.48 -1.46 -16.50
N TYR A 76 7.35 -1.37 -15.20
CA TYR A 76 6.25 -1.98 -14.43
C TYR A 76 5.37 -0.91 -13.80
N LYS A 77 4.06 -0.99 -13.97
CA LYS A 77 3.07 -0.13 -13.28
C LYS A 77 2.93 -0.55 -11.81
N VAL A 78 3.00 0.39 -10.89
CA VAL A 78 2.75 0.13 -9.46
C VAL A 78 1.25 0.24 -9.22
N THR A 79 0.58 -0.89 -9.00
CA THR A 79 -0.89 -0.96 -8.97
C THR A 79 -1.49 -1.07 -7.58
N SER A 80 -0.69 -1.41 -6.57
CA SER A 80 -1.18 -1.51 -5.20
C SER A 80 -0.10 -1.33 -4.14
N VAL A 81 -0.54 -1.04 -2.92
CA VAL A 81 0.25 -1.13 -1.69
C VAL A 81 -0.19 -2.37 -0.94
N TRP A 82 0.75 -3.25 -0.62
CA TRP A 82 0.45 -4.53 0.04
C TRP A 82 -0.05 -4.36 1.47
N SER A 83 -0.72 -5.39 1.98
CA SER A 83 -1.10 -5.44 3.39
C SER A 83 0.14 -5.38 4.30
N LYS A 84 0.07 -4.54 5.33
CA LYS A 84 1.18 -4.29 6.28
C LYS A 84 2.49 -3.76 5.66
N ALA A 85 2.48 -3.27 4.43
CA ALA A 85 3.67 -2.81 3.69
C ALA A 85 4.57 -1.86 4.50
N PHE A 86 3.98 -0.92 5.22
CA PHE A 86 4.70 0.05 6.06
C PHE A 86 4.34 -0.07 7.54
N ALA A 87 3.78 -1.21 7.97
CA ALA A 87 3.40 -1.39 9.38
C ALA A 87 4.60 -1.17 10.31
N ASN A 88 4.36 -0.48 11.44
CA ASN A 88 5.35 -0.18 12.47
C ASN A 88 6.53 0.71 12.03
N LYS A 89 6.45 1.39 10.88
CA LYS A 89 7.46 2.36 10.45
C LYS A 89 7.32 3.66 11.23
N LYS A 90 7.82 3.67 12.47
CA LYS A 90 7.64 4.77 13.44
C LYS A 90 8.25 6.10 12.99
N LYS A 91 9.26 6.09 12.12
CA LYS A 91 9.90 7.31 11.57
C LYS A 91 9.18 7.88 10.34
N LEU A 92 8.30 7.08 9.69
CA LEU A 92 7.58 7.50 8.50
C LEU A 92 6.65 8.68 8.81
N SER A 93 6.91 9.83 8.21
CA SER A 93 6.17 11.09 8.44
C SER A 93 5.28 11.48 7.27
N SER A 94 5.65 11.10 6.04
CA SER A 94 4.87 11.40 4.84
C SER A 94 4.94 10.29 3.81
N VAL A 95 3.83 10.15 3.05
CA VAL A 95 3.70 9.18 1.95
C VAL A 95 3.05 9.86 0.76
N VAL A 96 3.63 9.67 -0.42
CA VAL A 96 3.02 10.01 -1.71
C VAL A 96 2.78 8.72 -2.48
N ILE A 97 1.55 8.52 -2.94
CA ILE A 97 1.11 7.32 -3.66
C ILE A 97 0.73 7.71 -5.09
N GLY A 98 1.37 7.08 -6.05
CA GLY A 98 1.22 7.34 -7.48
C GLY A 98 -0.19 7.07 -8.02
N HIS A 99 -0.47 7.62 -9.21
CA HIS A 99 -1.81 7.60 -9.81
C HIS A 99 -2.28 6.19 -10.27
N ASN A 100 -1.36 5.25 -10.52
CA ASN A 100 -1.72 3.90 -10.95
C ASN A 100 -2.15 2.98 -9.79
N VAL A 101 -1.95 3.41 -8.53
CA VAL A 101 -2.30 2.61 -7.36
C VAL A 101 -3.81 2.63 -7.16
N SER A 102 -4.44 1.48 -7.35
CA SER A 102 -5.88 1.27 -7.19
C SER A 102 -6.27 0.76 -5.80
N ALA A 103 -5.34 0.14 -5.07
CA ALA A 103 -5.64 -0.46 -3.77
C ALA A 103 -4.58 -0.18 -2.72
N ILE A 104 -5.04 0.15 -1.52
CA ILE A 104 -4.22 0.17 -0.30
C ILE A 104 -4.66 -1.03 0.55
N GLY A 105 -3.72 -1.93 0.84
CA GLY A 105 -3.96 -3.16 1.60
C GLY A 105 -4.31 -2.92 3.07
N SER A 106 -4.81 -3.96 3.71
CA SER A 106 -5.15 -3.91 5.14
C SER A 106 -3.90 -3.64 5.98
N GLN A 107 -4.04 -2.76 6.97
CA GLN A 107 -2.95 -2.39 7.88
C GLN A 107 -1.69 -1.83 7.18
N ALA A 108 -1.81 -1.33 5.96
CA ALA A 108 -0.67 -0.88 5.16
C ALA A 108 0.23 0.12 5.90
N PHE A 109 -0.36 1.04 6.67
CA PHE A 109 0.33 2.05 7.48
C PHE A 109 0.02 1.90 8.98
N TYR A 110 -0.31 0.68 9.41
CA TYR A 110 -0.59 0.39 10.82
C TYR A 110 0.55 0.83 11.73
N ASN A 111 0.21 1.55 12.80
CA ASN A 111 1.16 1.97 13.84
C ASN A 111 2.32 2.86 13.32
N CYS A 112 2.10 3.59 12.21
CA CYS A 112 3.02 4.64 11.74
C CYS A 112 2.78 5.93 12.56
N ARG A 113 3.22 5.95 13.81
CA ARG A 113 2.86 6.98 14.80
C ARG A 113 3.31 8.40 14.48
N ASN A 114 4.23 8.58 13.53
CA ASN A 114 4.67 9.89 13.05
C ASN A 114 4.08 10.30 11.72
N LEU A 115 3.23 9.46 11.10
CA LEU A 115 2.65 9.74 9.79
C LEU A 115 1.67 10.91 9.87
N LYS A 116 2.07 12.05 9.28
CA LYS A 116 1.33 13.31 9.29
C LYS A 116 0.54 13.54 8.00
N ASN A 117 1.16 13.20 6.85
CA ASN A 117 0.63 13.52 5.54
C ASN A 117 0.66 12.30 4.61
N VAL A 118 -0.47 12.06 3.96
CA VAL A 118 -0.58 11.04 2.91
C VAL A 118 -1.25 11.68 1.70
N THR A 119 -0.60 11.65 0.54
CA THR A 119 -1.19 12.09 -0.73
C THR A 119 -1.39 10.87 -1.62
N ILE A 120 -2.62 10.68 -2.09
CA ILE A 120 -3.01 9.53 -2.89
C ILE A 120 -3.47 10.01 -4.27
N GLY A 121 -2.92 9.40 -5.30
CA GLY A 121 -3.22 9.71 -6.70
C GLY A 121 -4.65 9.37 -7.12
N THR A 122 -4.93 9.52 -8.42
CA THR A 122 -6.27 9.47 -9.00
C THR A 122 -6.81 8.05 -9.22
N GLY A 123 -5.96 7.01 -9.12
CA GLY A 123 -6.34 5.63 -9.40
C GLY A 123 -7.05 4.88 -8.28
N LEU A 124 -7.04 5.42 -7.05
CA LEU A 124 -7.51 4.69 -5.88
C LEU A 124 -9.00 4.31 -5.98
N THR A 125 -9.29 3.02 -5.78
CA THR A 125 -10.65 2.46 -5.75
C THR A 125 -10.99 1.86 -4.38
N ARG A 126 -10.00 1.39 -3.61
CA ARG A 126 -10.27 0.77 -2.31
C ARG A 126 -9.19 1.03 -1.26
N ILE A 127 -9.63 1.09 0.00
CA ILE A 127 -8.79 1.17 1.19
C ILE A 127 -9.14 -0.02 2.10
N GLY A 128 -8.12 -0.81 2.45
CA GLY A 128 -8.25 -1.99 3.30
C GLY A 128 -8.50 -1.67 4.77
N SER A 129 -8.89 -2.69 5.54
CA SER A 129 -9.20 -2.57 6.96
C SER A 129 -7.98 -2.09 7.76
N GLN A 130 -8.22 -1.18 8.70
CA GLN A 130 -7.17 -0.67 9.60
C GLN A 130 -5.96 -0.04 8.88
N ALA A 131 -6.12 0.38 7.63
CA ALA A 131 -5.01 0.85 6.80
C ALA A 131 -4.19 1.97 7.47
N PHE A 132 -4.83 2.85 8.23
CA PHE A 132 -4.23 3.97 8.95
C PHE A 132 -4.45 3.90 10.47
N ARG A 133 -4.63 2.68 11.01
CA ARG A 133 -4.79 2.50 12.45
C ARG A 133 -3.52 2.96 13.20
N ASN A 134 -3.70 3.70 14.31
CA ASN A 134 -2.63 4.22 15.17
C ASN A 134 -1.59 5.09 14.42
N VAL A 135 -1.98 5.80 13.37
CA VAL A 135 -1.15 6.87 12.81
C VAL A 135 -1.18 8.10 13.70
N LYS A 136 -0.40 9.13 13.38
CA LYS A 136 -0.36 10.37 14.17
C LYS A 136 -1.73 11.03 14.26
N THR A 137 -2.10 11.47 15.45
CA THR A 137 -3.27 12.35 15.65
C THR A 137 -3.13 13.61 14.77
N LYS A 138 -4.23 14.04 14.15
CA LYS A 138 -4.27 15.10 13.13
C LYS A 138 -3.57 14.74 11.81
N CYS A 139 -3.42 13.45 11.49
CA CYS A 139 -2.96 13.02 10.17
C CYS A 139 -3.91 13.56 9.09
N VAL A 140 -3.32 14.06 7.99
CA VAL A 140 -4.06 14.55 6.81
C VAL A 140 -3.85 13.58 5.66
N ILE A 141 -4.95 13.05 5.12
CA ILE A 141 -4.95 12.18 3.94
C ILE A 141 -5.64 12.92 2.81
N THR A 142 -4.93 13.21 1.73
CA THR A 142 -5.49 13.81 0.53
C THR A 142 -5.72 12.74 -0.53
N ILE A 143 -6.97 12.49 -0.89
CA ILE A 143 -7.40 11.52 -1.91
C ILE A 143 -7.76 12.28 -3.18
N LYS A 144 -6.92 12.20 -4.22
CA LYS A 144 -7.19 12.85 -5.51
C LYS A 144 -8.12 12.02 -6.41
N SER A 145 -8.38 10.76 -6.05
CA SER A 145 -9.24 9.86 -6.82
C SER A 145 -10.70 10.29 -6.75
N THR A 146 -11.38 10.19 -7.89
CA THR A 146 -12.84 10.25 -8.03
C THR A 146 -13.48 8.86 -8.12
N ARG A 147 -12.68 7.79 -7.98
CA ARG A 147 -13.04 6.40 -8.23
C ARG A 147 -13.13 5.53 -6.96
N LEU A 148 -12.94 6.11 -5.76
CA LEU A 148 -13.00 5.37 -4.51
C LEU A 148 -14.42 4.83 -4.27
N THR A 149 -14.57 3.51 -4.24
CA THR A 149 -15.84 2.80 -4.04
C THR A 149 -15.88 2.01 -2.74
N THR A 150 -14.72 1.59 -2.23
CA THR A 150 -14.67 0.71 -1.07
C THR A 150 -13.71 1.25 0.00
N VAL A 151 -14.24 1.38 1.19
CA VAL A 151 -13.45 1.65 2.40
C VAL A 151 -13.82 0.59 3.42
N SER A 152 -12.85 -0.19 3.86
CA SER A 152 -13.07 -1.25 4.84
C SER A 152 -13.15 -0.70 6.26
N SER A 153 -13.51 -1.55 7.22
CA SER A 153 -13.76 -1.14 8.60
C SER A 153 -12.51 -0.62 9.33
N LYS A 154 -12.74 0.24 10.33
CA LYS A 154 -11.75 0.66 11.34
C LYS A 154 -10.48 1.29 10.74
N ILE A 155 -10.60 2.02 9.61
CA ILE A 155 -9.44 2.57 8.88
C ILE A 155 -8.52 3.44 9.74
N ASP A 156 -9.09 4.16 10.71
CA ASP A 156 -8.46 5.16 11.59
C ASP A 156 -8.51 4.77 13.06
N GLN A 157 -8.77 3.50 13.40
CA GLN A 157 -8.86 3.06 14.80
C GLN A 157 -7.61 3.50 15.59
N GLY A 158 -7.84 4.06 16.79
CA GLY A 158 -6.77 4.59 17.66
C GLY A 158 -6.26 5.97 17.25
N VAL A 159 -6.92 6.66 16.31
CA VAL A 159 -6.62 8.04 15.93
C VAL A 159 -7.72 8.96 16.45
N LYS A 160 -7.38 9.91 17.32
CA LYS A 160 -8.39 10.84 17.92
C LYS A 160 -9.01 11.77 16.86
N LYS A 161 -8.25 12.19 15.86
CA LYS A 161 -8.70 13.08 14.78
C LYS A 161 -7.89 12.83 13.51
N MET A 162 -8.57 12.48 12.42
CA MET A 162 -7.99 12.32 11.09
C MET A 162 -8.75 13.25 10.12
N THR A 163 -8.02 13.96 9.27
CA THR A 163 -8.64 14.77 8.21
C THR A 163 -8.45 14.05 6.88
N VAL A 164 -9.54 13.80 6.15
CA VAL A 164 -9.50 13.27 4.80
C VAL A 164 -9.98 14.35 3.83
N ARG A 165 -9.09 14.83 2.97
CA ARG A 165 -9.37 15.81 1.92
C ARG A 165 -9.74 15.07 0.65
N VAL A 166 -10.86 15.45 0.03
CA VAL A 166 -11.43 14.77 -1.13
C VAL A 166 -11.84 15.77 -2.21
N PRO A 167 -11.92 15.35 -3.50
CA PRO A 167 -12.39 16.22 -4.58
C PRO A 167 -13.78 16.77 -4.28
N LYS A 168 -13.99 18.07 -4.57
CA LYS A 168 -15.27 18.76 -4.36
C LYS A 168 -16.45 17.97 -4.95
N ALA A 169 -16.32 17.47 -6.17
CA ALA A 169 -17.37 16.71 -6.88
C ALA A 169 -17.73 15.37 -6.22
N LYS A 170 -16.87 14.82 -5.34
CA LYS A 170 -17.09 13.54 -4.65
C LYS A 170 -17.32 13.69 -3.14
N TYR A 171 -17.38 14.91 -2.65
CA TYR A 171 -17.46 15.19 -1.20
C TYR A 171 -18.60 14.44 -0.51
N SER A 172 -19.84 14.58 -0.99
CA SER A 172 -21.02 13.97 -0.36
C SER A 172 -20.92 12.43 -0.34
N ALA A 173 -20.52 11.84 -1.48
CA ALA A 173 -20.36 10.38 -1.58
C ALA A 173 -19.27 9.87 -0.65
N TYR A 174 -18.10 10.53 -0.62
CA TYR A 174 -16.97 10.08 0.21
C TYR A 174 -17.17 10.39 1.69
N ASN A 175 -17.87 11.47 2.03
CA ASN A 175 -18.26 11.75 3.41
C ASN A 175 -19.14 10.61 3.96
N ARG A 176 -20.15 10.16 3.20
CA ARG A 176 -20.99 9.01 3.57
C ARG A 176 -20.17 7.73 3.68
N LEU A 177 -19.34 7.44 2.67
CA LEU A 177 -18.52 6.23 2.62
C LEU A 177 -17.54 6.14 3.80
N LEU A 178 -16.82 7.21 4.09
CA LEU A 178 -15.80 7.25 5.15
C LEU A 178 -16.43 7.22 6.54
N ARG A 179 -17.51 7.96 6.78
CA ARG A 179 -18.20 8.01 8.08
C ARG A 179 -18.91 6.72 8.44
N LYS A 180 -19.30 5.91 7.45
CA LYS A 180 -19.83 4.55 7.71
C LYS A 180 -18.85 3.68 8.49
N HIS A 181 -17.55 3.89 8.30
CA HIS A 181 -16.49 3.05 8.83
C HIS A 181 -15.57 3.75 9.84
N SER A 182 -15.85 5.04 10.15
CA SER A 182 -15.06 5.83 11.10
C SER A 182 -15.90 6.93 11.76
N LYS A 183 -15.78 7.06 13.08
CA LYS A 183 -16.37 8.14 13.85
C LYS A 183 -15.45 9.36 14.01
N THR A 184 -14.14 9.22 13.75
CA THR A 184 -13.13 10.25 14.03
C THR A 184 -12.62 10.97 12.78
N VAL A 185 -13.03 10.50 11.58
CA VAL A 185 -12.66 11.13 10.32
C VAL A 185 -13.43 12.42 10.11
N LEU A 186 -12.71 13.52 9.89
CA LEU A 186 -13.22 14.78 9.38
C LEU A 186 -12.98 14.84 7.88
N VAL A 187 -14.04 14.79 7.07
CA VAL A 187 -13.96 14.92 5.62
C VAL A 187 -14.01 16.39 5.22
N LYS A 188 -13.08 16.82 4.40
CA LYS A 188 -13.01 18.16 3.82
C LYS A 188 -12.88 18.07 2.30
N ARG A 189 -13.43 19.05 1.59
CA ARG A 189 -13.22 19.24 0.14
C ARG A 189 -11.96 20.06 -0.13
N PHE A 190 -11.37 19.90 -1.31
CA PHE A 190 -10.37 20.78 -1.88
C PHE A 190 -10.74 21.08 -3.32
#